data_43c327a4dfcd5e9d4a0ea2b17f055a4a
#
_entry.id   43c327a4dfcd5e9d4a0ea2b17f055a4a
#
_cell.length_a   1.000
_cell.length_b   1.000
_cell.length_c   1.000
_cell.angle_alpha   90.00
_cell.angle_beta   90.00
_cell.angle_gamma   90.00
#
_symmetry.space_group_name_H-M   'P 1'
#
loop_
_entity.id
_entity.type
_entity.pdbx_description
1 polymer ?
#
loop_
_entity_poly.entity_id
_entity_poly.type
_entity_poly.pdbx_seq_one_letter_code
_entity_poly.pdbx_strand_id
1 'polypeptide(L)'
;MRTFRFVCLLFVCCAVSLRGRSQSGQELVKKVVREYKIDDARKFAARIDEVNRDIADKGIVLYEPDNRKLLTGYAYHEMYDWDLYFENLYMSYFGVSDYCFTNLKSFLNQQCVNGFIARTLIEKRERQHFKPFLAQIAELGSRQTGDYTWLEEKGDRGRVQIGPAFKGISYFDQLMLSIDYWTRYCDFDRNGLPVWNSSDHSGMDNQISRAGKLDDFRYEGVDLACYVYRELKAMQLIAERLGKTEKAGELGVRAALLADKINTVFWDERDGFYYDRDEHTGELVKVKSAAGFLPLWAGIVSPRRAERLVKEHLTNPEEFWIEFPIACYAKTEPDYVQGDIRDWGCNWRGSTWIPTNYMIMHGLIDYGYADIARELARKTVELVYRRNEVTREFYNGESGEGLGLKRFWGGRRWLT
;
A
#
# COMPACT_ATOMS: atom_id res chain seq x y z
N MET A 1 20.34 -12.38 15.38
CA MET A 1 18.95 -12.03 14.97
C MET A 1 18.45 -10.66 15.41
N ARG A 2 19.28 -9.72 15.90
CA ARG A 2 18.83 -8.38 16.38
C ARG A 2 19.18 -7.20 15.46
N THR A 3 19.79 -7.41 14.30
CA THR A 3 20.40 -6.35 13.47
C THR A 3 19.69 -6.06 12.13
N PHE A 4 18.57 -6.71 11.83
CA PHE A 4 18.01 -6.76 10.48
C PHE A 4 16.76 -5.90 10.23
N ARG A 5 16.47 -4.91 11.08
CA ARG A 5 15.19 -4.19 11.06
C ARG A 5 15.23 -2.75 10.55
N PHE A 6 16.16 -2.39 9.66
CA PHE A 6 16.40 -0.97 9.34
C PHE A 6 16.76 -0.72 7.88
N VAL A 7 15.83 -0.91 6.99
CA VAL A 7 16.02 -0.61 5.57
C VAL A 7 14.91 0.26 5.06
N CYS A 8 15.25 1.44 4.63
CA CYS A 8 14.55 2.48 3.88
C CYS A 8 14.01 3.68 4.62
N LEU A 9 14.77 4.75 4.60
CA LEU A 9 14.40 6.09 5.07
C LEU A 9 13.79 6.98 3.98
N LEU A 10 13.66 6.49 2.77
CA LEU A 10 12.89 7.21 1.76
C LEU A 10 11.53 6.56 1.49
N PHE A 11 11.32 5.31 1.96
CA PHE A 11 10.06 4.56 1.93
C PHE A 11 10.17 3.16 2.52
N VAL A 12 11.26 2.85 3.24
CA VAL A 12 11.46 1.50 3.76
C VAL A 12 11.93 1.60 5.19
N CYS A 13 11.08 1.33 6.12
CA CYS A 13 11.46 1.07 7.49
C CYS A 13 10.68 -0.07 8.08
N CYS A 14 11.43 -0.99 8.60
CA CYS A 14 11.00 -2.24 9.16
C CYS A 14 10.22 -2.11 10.45
N ALA A 15 9.42 -3.13 10.69
CA ALA A 15 8.87 -3.44 11.98
C ALA A 15 9.98 -3.54 13.05
N VAL A 16 10.12 -2.53 13.88
CA VAL A 16 10.80 -2.62 15.15
C VAL A 16 9.75 -2.99 16.18
N SER A 17 10.00 -4.06 16.91
CA SER A 17 9.28 -4.34 18.14
C SER A 17 9.38 -3.11 19.05
N LEU A 18 8.31 -2.36 19.14
CA LEU A 18 8.19 -1.18 19.98
C LEU A 18 8.03 -1.61 21.43
N ARG A 19 9.17 -1.86 22.10
CA ARG A 19 9.29 -1.65 23.53
C ARG A 19 10.26 -0.51 23.75
N GLY A 20 9.72 0.68 24.04
CA GLY A 20 10.42 1.83 24.56
C GLY A 20 10.82 2.89 23.53
N ARG A 21 10.35 4.10 23.75
CA ARG A 21 10.73 5.44 23.23
C ARG A 21 10.99 5.55 21.74
N SER A 22 10.16 6.33 21.05
CA SER A 22 10.40 6.77 19.67
C SER A 22 11.85 7.23 19.53
N GLN A 23 12.63 6.56 18.69
CA GLN A 23 13.91 7.10 18.25
C GLN A 23 13.60 8.42 17.53
N SER A 24 14.28 9.51 17.89
CA SER A 24 14.10 10.76 17.17
C SER A 24 14.42 10.53 15.68
N GLY A 25 13.74 11.22 14.77
CA GLY A 25 14.03 11.13 13.34
C GLY A 25 15.51 11.31 13.01
N GLN A 26 16.25 12.10 13.80
CA GLN A 26 17.70 12.26 13.66
C GLN A 26 18.49 10.96 13.92
N GLU A 27 18.12 10.18 14.92
CA GLU A 27 18.78 8.90 15.18
C GLU A 27 18.50 7.89 14.06
N LEU A 28 17.30 7.94 13.51
CA LEU A 28 16.92 7.13 12.36
C LEU A 28 17.77 7.50 11.13
N VAL A 29 17.90 8.79 10.81
CA VAL A 29 18.75 9.29 9.71
C VAL A 29 20.21 8.84 9.89
N LYS A 30 20.80 9.02 11.09
CA LYS A 30 22.17 8.56 11.39
C LYS A 30 22.36 7.06 11.15
N LYS A 31 21.36 6.27 11.50
CA LYS A 31 21.40 4.81 11.34
C LYS A 31 21.42 4.41 9.87
N VAL A 32 20.55 5.02 9.05
CA VAL A 32 20.50 4.78 7.60
C VAL A 32 21.79 5.22 6.92
N VAL A 33 22.30 6.40 7.24
CA VAL A 33 23.58 6.88 6.72
C VAL A 33 24.70 5.87 6.97
N ARG A 34 24.77 5.32 8.16
CA ARG A 34 25.79 4.31 8.51
C ARG A 34 25.57 2.97 7.81
N GLU A 35 24.32 2.49 7.78
CA GLU A 35 23.98 1.17 7.22
C GLU A 35 24.21 1.12 5.71
N TYR A 36 23.79 2.18 5.01
CA TYR A 36 23.93 2.28 3.55
C TYR A 36 25.17 3.01 3.08
N LYS A 37 26.11 3.31 4.00
CA LYS A 37 27.38 3.99 3.69
C LYS A 37 27.15 5.21 2.79
N ILE A 38 26.22 6.09 3.22
CA ILE A 38 25.92 7.31 2.49
C ILE A 38 27.08 8.27 2.66
N ASP A 39 27.76 8.61 1.56
CA ASP A 39 29.02 9.36 1.56
C ASP A 39 28.87 10.77 2.15
N ASP A 40 27.74 11.43 1.91
CA ASP A 40 27.43 12.76 2.46
C ASP A 40 26.23 12.71 3.42
N ALA A 41 26.53 12.38 4.67
CA ALA A 41 25.53 12.34 5.74
C ALA A 41 24.79 13.66 5.95
N ARG A 42 25.46 14.82 5.75
CA ARG A 42 24.84 16.14 5.93
C ARG A 42 23.86 16.44 4.80
N LYS A 43 24.25 16.16 3.57
CA LYS A 43 23.38 16.32 2.40
C LYS A 43 22.16 15.41 2.51
N PHE A 44 22.33 14.17 2.96
CA PHE A 44 21.21 13.23 3.16
C PHE A 44 20.25 13.73 4.24
N ALA A 45 20.77 14.16 5.41
CA ALA A 45 19.96 14.71 6.48
C ALA A 45 19.20 15.98 6.02
N ALA A 46 19.89 16.90 5.33
CA ALA A 46 19.26 18.11 4.79
C ALA A 46 18.12 17.79 3.80
N ARG A 47 18.28 16.71 3.02
CA ARG A 47 17.23 16.23 2.11
C ARG A 47 16.01 15.73 2.87
N ILE A 48 16.19 14.95 3.93
CA ILE A 48 15.08 14.48 4.78
C ILE A 48 14.39 15.67 5.47
N ASP A 49 15.15 16.65 5.94
CA ASP A 49 14.60 17.87 6.55
C ASP A 49 13.82 18.70 5.52
N GLU A 50 14.25 18.76 4.26
CA GLU A 50 13.51 19.40 3.16
C GLU A 50 12.17 18.69 2.93
N VAL A 51 12.17 17.37 2.84
CA VAL A 51 10.96 16.53 2.71
C VAL A 51 9.98 16.83 3.83
N ASN A 52 10.45 16.78 5.08
CA ASN A 52 9.60 17.01 6.24
C ASN A 52 9.02 18.43 6.27
N ARG A 53 9.80 19.44 5.87
CA ARG A 53 9.29 20.81 5.72
C ARG A 53 8.24 20.92 4.62
N ASP A 54 8.49 20.35 3.45
CA ASP A 54 7.53 20.36 2.35
C ASP A 54 6.19 19.70 2.76
N ILE A 55 6.24 18.58 3.48
CA ILE A 55 5.03 17.92 4.02
C ILE A 55 4.32 18.85 5.02
N ALA A 56 5.06 19.44 5.97
CA ALA A 56 4.48 20.33 6.98
C ALA A 56 3.83 21.58 6.35
N ASP A 57 4.46 22.13 5.31
CA ASP A 57 4.02 23.39 4.70
C ASP A 57 2.90 23.19 3.65
N LYS A 58 2.86 22.04 3.00
CA LYS A 58 2.03 21.82 1.80
C LYS A 58 1.23 20.52 1.80
N GLY A 59 1.69 19.51 2.55
CA GLY A 59 1.03 18.22 2.66
C GLY A 59 -0.06 18.15 3.73
N ILE A 60 -0.28 19.24 4.48
CA ILE A 60 -1.31 19.31 5.52
C ILE A 60 -2.34 20.34 5.11
N VAL A 61 -3.58 19.88 4.91
CA VAL A 61 -4.70 20.71 4.46
C VAL A 61 -5.81 20.75 5.50
N LEU A 62 -6.53 21.87 5.59
CA LEU A 62 -7.75 21.95 6.36
C LEU A 62 -8.92 21.40 5.52
N TYR A 63 -9.53 20.34 5.99
CA TYR A 63 -10.74 19.79 5.40
C TYR A 63 -11.95 20.44 6.06
N GLU A 64 -12.51 21.44 5.42
CA GLU A 64 -13.57 22.30 5.94
C GLU A 64 -14.83 21.55 6.44
N PRO A 65 -15.31 20.49 5.73
CA PRO A 65 -16.51 19.79 6.17
C PRO A 65 -16.41 19.21 7.59
N ASP A 66 -15.22 18.76 7.98
CA ASP A 66 -14.97 18.19 9.30
C ASP A 66 -14.19 19.13 10.23
N ASN A 67 -13.73 20.26 9.72
CA ASN A 67 -12.82 21.18 10.40
C ASN A 67 -11.56 20.46 10.94
N ARG A 68 -11.02 19.51 10.18
CA ARG A 68 -9.85 18.72 10.54
C ARG A 68 -8.66 19.05 9.63
N LYS A 69 -7.46 19.01 10.24
CA LYS A 69 -6.23 18.99 9.46
C LYS A 69 -5.95 17.58 9.01
N LEU A 70 -5.80 17.38 7.71
CA LEU A 70 -5.54 16.10 7.09
C LEU A 70 -4.19 16.10 6.41
N LEU A 71 -3.52 14.96 6.43
CA LEU A 71 -2.30 14.72 5.66
C LEU A 71 -2.68 14.24 4.27
N THR A 72 -2.07 14.82 3.25
CA THR A 72 -2.20 14.41 1.86
C THR A 72 -0.85 14.46 1.14
N GLY A 73 -0.76 13.76 0.03
CA GLY A 73 0.38 13.88 -0.86
C GLY A 73 0.57 15.32 -1.32
N TYR A 74 1.79 15.75 -1.25
CA TYR A 74 2.28 17.11 -1.28
C TYR A 74 1.68 18.06 -2.33
N ALA A 75 1.23 17.70 -3.46
CA ALA A 75 0.79 18.65 -4.50
C ALA A 75 -0.72 18.65 -4.73
N TYR A 76 -1.46 17.91 -3.92
CA TYR A 76 -2.89 17.72 -4.11
C TYR A 76 -3.71 18.33 -2.99
N HIS A 77 -4.86 18.83 -3.37
CA HIS A 77 -5.95 19.08 -2.44
C HIS A 77 -6.89 17.88 -2.36
N GLU A 78 -6.38 16.67 -2.65
CA GLU A 78 -7.13 15.44 -2.60
C GLU A 78 -6.43 14.38 -1.72
N MET A 79 -7.18 13.56 -1.06
CA MET A 79 -6.70 12.42 -0.29
C MET A 79 -7.06 11.14 -1.03
N TYR A 80 -6.03 10.40 -1.43
CA TYR A 80 -6.18 9.09 -2.07
C TYR A 80 -5.97 7.98 -1.06
N ASP A 81 -6.65 6.87 -1.27
CA ASP A 81 -6.76 5.71 -0.40
C ASP A 81 -5.42 5.11 0.09
N TRP A 82 -4.72 4.35 -0.75
CA TRP A 82 -3.49 3.67 -0.31
C TRP A 82 -2.30 4.61 -0.12
N ASP A 83 -2.32 5.78 -0.78
CA ASP A 83 -1.32 6.83 -0.59
C ASP A 83 -1.28 7.26 0.87
N LEU A 84 -2.44 7.42 1.50
CA LEU A 84 -2.55 7.75 2.92
C LEU A 84 -1.87 6.73 3.82
N TYR A 85 -1.90 5.43 3.46
CA TYR A 85 -1.18 4.42 4.22
C TYR A 85 0.33 4.67 4.20
N PHE A 86 0.92 4.89 3.02
CA PHE A 86 2.35 5.12 2.90
C PHE A 86 2.80 6.46 3.48
N GLU A 87 1.99 7.50 3.34
CA GLU A 87 2.23 8.81 3.94
C GLU A 87 2.22 8.74 5.47
N ASN A 88 1.20 8.15 6.06
CA ASN A 88 1.12 7.95 7.50
C ASN A 88 2.21 7.01 8.02
N LEU A 89 2.57 5.99 7.25
CA LEU A 89 3.69 5.11 7.56
C LEU A 89 5.00 5.90 7.62
N TYR A 90 5.28 6.77 6.64
CA TYR A 90 6.44 7.65 6.65
C TYR A 90 6.45 8.55 7.90
N MET A 91 5.35 9.24 8.16
CA MET A 91 5.23 10.14 9.32
C MET A 91 5.41 9.41 10.66
N SER A 92 4.96 8.15 10.73
CA SER A 92 5.09 7.33 11.95
C SER A 92 6.53 7.11 12.37
N TYR A 93 7.48 7.08 11.43
CA TYR A 93 8.92 6.98 11.74
C TYR A 93 9.49 8.22 12.40
N PHE A 94 8.84 9.36 12.23
CA PHE A 94 9.19 10.61 12.91
C PHE A 94 8.35 10.86 14.16
N GLY A 95 7.58 9.85 14.59
CA GLY A 95 6.76 9.93 15.79
C GLY A 95 5.45 10.70 15.61
N VAL A 96 5.05 10.96 14.36
CA VAL A 96 3.80 11.64 14.03
C VAL A 96 2.76 10.61 13.59
N SER A 97 1.70 10.44 14.38
CA SER A 97 0.61 9.48 14.13
C SER A 97 -0.78 10.11 14.14
N ASP A 98 -0.89 11.39 14.46
CA ASP A 98 -2.18 12.08 14.59
C ASP A 98 -3.00 12.02 13.29
N TYR A 99 -2.32 12.06 12.15
CA TYR A 99 -2.97 12.02 10.83
C TYR A 99 -3.56 10.64 10.49
N CYS A 100 -3.07 9.55 11.11
CA CYS A 100 -3.76 8.26 11.01
C CYS A 100 -5.21 8.39 11.46
N PHE A 101 -5.44 9.06 12.57
CA PHE A 101 -6.78 9.22 13.16
C PHE A 101 -7.63 10.24 12.43
N THR A 102 -7.07 11.42 12.12
CA THR A 102 -7.84 12.50 11.47
C THR A 102 -8.24 12.13 10.05
N ASN A 103 -7.35 11.55 9.26
CA ASN A 103 -7.64 11.07 7.92
C ASN A 103 -8.72 9.97 7.95
N LEU A 104 -8.52 8.94 8.81
CA LEU A 104 -9.48 7.85 8.92
C LEU A 104 -10.88 8.32 9.34
N LYS A 105 -10.96 9.15 10.39
CA LYS A 105 -12.25 9.66 10.86
C LYS A 105 -12.99 10.44 9.76
N SER A 106 -12.28 11.20 8.93
CA SER A 106 -12.90 11.94 7.82
C SER A 106 -13.42 11.02 6.71
N PHE A 107 -12.72 9.95 6.37
CA PHE A 107 -13.22 8.94 5.43
C PHE A 107 -14.38 8.12 6.01
N LEU A 108 -14.25 7.63 7.23
CA LEU A 108 -15.28 6.84 7.90
C LEU A 108 -16.58 7.63 8.11
N ASN A 109 -16.49 8.94 8.34
CA ASN A 109 -17.66 9.82 8.45
C ASN A 109 -18.44 9.96 7.12
N GLN A 110 -17.86 9.56 5.99
CA GLN A 110 -18.51 9.55 4.68
C GLN A 110 -19.01 8.15 4.26
N GLN A 111 -18.90 7.16 5.12
CA GLN A 111 -19.30 5.80 4.82
C GLN A 111 -20.79 5.68 4.54
N CYS A 112 -21.15 4.99 3.47
CA CYS A 112 -22.51 4.61 3.12
C CYS A 112 -23.02 3.44 3.97
N VAL A 113 -24.33 3.24 4.02
CA VAL A 113 -24.97 2.17 4.79
C VAL A 113 -24.53 0.75 4.43
N ASN A 114 -24.11 0.53 3.19
CA ASN A 114 -23.59 -0.75 2.71
C ASN A 114 -22.10 -0.94 2.99
N GLY A 115 -21.44 0.02 3.64
CA GLY A 115 -19.99 -0.01 3.93
C GLY A 115 -19.12 0.71 2.90
N PHE A 116 -19.67 1.16 1.76
CA PHE A 116 -18.91 1.89 0.75
C PHE A 116 -18.30 3.17 1.30
N ILE A 117 -17.05 3.41 0.97
CA ILE A 117 -16.32 4.66 1.19
C ILE A 117 -15.67 5.01 -0.14
N ALA A 118 -15.87 6.23 -0.63
CA ALA A 118 -15.25 6.64 -1.88
C ALA A 118 -13.70 6.61 -1.77
N ARG A 119 -13.03 6.24 -2.87
CA ARG A 119 -11.57 6.18 -2.98
C ARG A 119 -10.87 7.50 -2.65
N THR A 120 -11.56 8.62 -2.94
CA THR A 120 -11.07 9.97 -2.69
C THR A 120 -12.02 10.72 -1.79
N LEU A 121 -11.51 11.68 -1.02
CA LEU A 121 -12.31 12.39 -0.02
C LEU A 121 -13.05 13.61 -0.60
N ILE A 122 -12.39 14.37 -1.49
CA ILE A 122 -12.93 15.63 -2.04
C ILE A 122 -13.68 15.39 -3.35
N GLU A 123 -13.04 14.73 -4.32
CA GLU A 123 -13.66 14.44 -5.63
C GLU A 123 -14.75 13.37 -5.56
N LYS A 124 -14.74 12.55 -4.50
CA LYS A 124 -15.71 11.48 -4.25
C LYS A 124 -15.93 10.59 -5.47
N ARG A 125 -14.93 9.81 -5.83
CA ARG A 125 -15.03 8.81 -6.91
C ARG A 125 -16.01 7.70 -6.52
N GLU A 126 -17.28 7.92 -6.76
CA GLU A 126 -18.42 7.15 -6.26
C GLU A 126 -18.47 5.69 -6.73
N ARG A 127 -17.71 5.34 -7.76
CA ARG A 127 -17.66 3.97 -8.30
C ARG A 127 -16.48 3.14 -7.81
N GLN A 128 -15.56 3.75 -7.07
CA GLN A 128 -14.35 3.10 -6.59
C GLN A 128 -14.34 3.13 -5.07
N HIS A 129 -14.45 1.95 -4.48
CA HIS A 129 -14.35 1.81 -3.03
C HIS A 129 -12.91 2.05 -2.56
N PHE A 130 -12.75 2.59 -1.35
CA PHE A 130 -11.44 2.77 -0.72
C PHE A 130 -10.68 1.44 -0.68
N LYS A 131 -9.45 1.42 -1.17
CA LYS A 131 -8.60 0.23 -1.14
C LYS A 131 -8.45 -0.32 0.28
N PRO A 132 -8.24 -1.63 0.46
CA PRO A 132 -8.20 -2.25 1.79
C PRO A 132 -6.97 -1.85 2.61
N PHE A 133 -6.94 -0.60 3.09
CA PHE A 133 -5.87 -0.03 3.93
C PHE A 133 -6.39 0.73 5.16
N LEU A 134 -7.70 0.85 5.35
CA LEU A 134 -8.28 1.62 6.47
C LEU A 134 -7.93 1.00 7.82
N ALA A 135 -8.12 -0.31 7.99
CA ALA A 135 -7.78 -1.00 9.23
C ALA A 135 -6.26 -1.07 9.46
N GLN A 136 -5.47 -1.15 8.39
CA GLN A 136 -4.01 -1.10 8.47
C GLN A 136 -3.51 0.28 8.94
N ILE A 137 -4.14 1.38 8.49
CA ILE A 137 -3.85 2.74 9.00
C ILE A 137 -4.30 2.87 10.46
N ALA A 138 -5.47 2.33 10.81
CA ALA A 138 -5.98 2.34 12.18
C ALA A 138 -5.03 1.60 13.15
N GLU A 139 -4.58 0.42 12.75
CA GLU A 139 -3.60 -0.38 13.53
C GLU A 139 -2.25 0.35 13.65
N LEU A 140 -1.77 0.95 12.55
CA LEU A 140 -0.53 1.72 12.55
C LEU A 140 -0.56 2.85 13.57
N GLY A 141 -1.60 3.69 13.55
CA GLY A 141 -1.76 4.80 14.50
C GLY A 141 -1.95 4.34 15.94
N SER A 142 -2.81 3.35 16.15
CA SER A 142 -3.11 2.81 17.48
C SER A 142 -1.89 2.12 18.11
N ARG A 143 -1.09 1.41 17.32
CA ARG A 143 0.15 0.79 17.80
C ARG A 143 1.20 1.82 18.19
N GLN A 144 1.27 2.95 17.48
CA GLN A 144 2.19 4.04 17.79
C GLN A 144 1.88 4.72 19.11
N THR A 145 0.61 4.98 19.36
CA THR A 145 0.12 5.67 20.57
C THR A 145 -0.12 4.74 21.74
N GLY A 146 -0.34 3.45 21.49
CA GLY A 146 -0.82 2.47 22.45
C GLY A 146 -2.33 2.58 22.72
N ASP A 147 -3.03 3.52 22.06
CA ASP A 147 -4.47 3.75 22.24
C ASP A 147 -5.28 3.11 21.11
N TYR A 148 -6.15 2.16 21.47
CA TYR A 148 -7.12 1.51 20.59
C TYR A 148 -8.57 1.91 20.94
N THR A 149 -8.76 2.64 22.05
CA THR A 149 -10.12 2.93 22.60
C THR A 149 -10.92 3.86 21.71
N TRP A 150 -10.26 4.72 20.92
CA TRP A 150 -10.92 5.59 19.95
C TRP A 150 -11.77 4.83 18.91
N LEU A 151 -11.44 3.56 18.65
CA LEU A 151 -12.20 2.70 17.73
C LEU A 151 -13.59 2.32 18.28
N GLU A 152 -13.81 2.43 19.58
CA GLU A 152 -15.12 2.24 20.21
C GLU A 152 -15.97 3.51 20.23
N GLU A 153 -15.36 4.67 19.91
CA GLU A 153 -16.12 5.91 19.74
C GLU A 153 -17.12 5.77 18.58
N LYS A 154 -18.25 6.43 18.71
CA LYS A 154 -19.21 6.53 17.62
C LYS A 154 -18.80 7.59 16.64
N GLY A 155 -18.74 7.23 15.35
CA GLY A 155 -18.41 8.17 14.30
C GLY A 155 -19.36 9.37 14.28
N ASP A 156 -18.79 10.55 14.04
CA ASP A 156 -19.58 11.73 13.69
C ASP A 156 -20.23 11.46 12.32
N ARG A 157 -21.45 11.96 12.14
CA ARG A 157 -22.11 11.78 10.86
C ARG A 157 -21.51 12.66 9.81
N GLY A 158 -21.03 12.04 8.76
CA GLY A 158 -20.71 12.77 7.54
C GLY A 158 -21.95 13.46 6.98
N ARG A 159 -21.77 14.66 6.46
CA ARG A 159 -22.79 15.42 5.73
C ARG A 159 -23.04 14.88 4.33
N VAL A 160 -22.62 13.65 4.01
CA VAL A 160 -22.62 13.15 2.66
C VAL A 160 -23.89 12.38 2.35
N GLN A 161 -24.54 12.80 1.28
CA GLN A 161 -25.87 12.39 0.84
C GLN A 161 -25.89 11.14 -0.06
N ILE A 162 -24.99 10.20 0.14
CA ILE A 162 -25.07 8.93 -0.58
C ILE A 162 -25.67 7.88 0.34
N GLY A 163 -27.01 7.94 0.46
CA GLY A 163 -27.80 7.04 1.31
C GLY A 163 -28.03 7.55 2.75
N PRO A 164 -28.86 6.87 3.54
CA PRO A 164 -29.12 7.24 4.92
C PRO A 164 -27.83 7.08 5.74
N ALA A 165 -27.39 8.16 6.39
CA ALA A 165 -26.22 8.15 7.24
C ALA A 165 -26.40 7.21 8.44
N PHE A 166 -25.36 6.43 8.78
CA PHE A 166 -25.35 5.64 10.00
C PHE A 166 -25.34 6.54 11.22
N LYS A 167 -26.26 6.28 12.13
CA LYS A 167 -26.24 6.87 13.46
C LYS A 167 -25.66 5.86 14.43
N GLY A 168 -24.53 6.19 15.01
CA GLY A 168 -24.17 5.61 16.29
C GLY A 168 -23.53 4.23 16.26
N ILE A 169 -22.90 3.81 15.15
CA ILE A 169 -21.98 2.68 15.15
C ILE A 169 -20.55 3.14 15.45
N SER A 170 -19.77 2.26 16.05
CA SER A 170 -18.36 2.53 16.38
C SER A 170 -17.49 2.60 15.13
N TYR A 171 -16.34 3.27 15.24
CA TYR A 171 -15.35 3.21 14.15
C TYR A 171 -14.87 1.78 13.87
N PHE A 172 -14.81 0.92 14.90
CA PHE A 172 -14.56 -0.50 14.72
C PHE A 172 -15.58 -1.16 13.77
N ASP A 173 -16.87 -0.93 14.01
CA ASP A 173 -17.92 -1.50 13.16
C ASP A 173 -17.92 -0.90 11.76
N GLN A 174 -17.56 0.38 11.62
CA GLN A 174 -17.40 1.02 10.31
C GLN A 174 -16.26 0.40 9.50
N LEU A 175 -15.12 0.10 10.12
CA LEU A 175 -14.03 -0.62 9.49
C LEU A 175 -14.45 -2.03 9.04
N MET A 176 -15.20 -2.75 9.89
CA MET A 176 -15.77 -4.04 9.52
C MET A 176 -16.68 -3.96 8.30
N LEU A 177 -17.57 -2.96 8.24
CA LEU A 177 -18.44 -2.74 7.08
C LEU A 177 -17.66 -2.43 5.81
N SER A 178 -16.55 -1.70 5.90
CA SER A 178 -15.68 -1.43 4.73
C SER A 178 -15.06 -2.72 4.18
N ILE A 179 -14.61 -3.62 5.04
CA ILE A 179 -14.10 -4.94 4.63
C ILE A 179 -15.22 -5.79 4.03
N ASP A 180 -16.40 -5.78 4.67
CA ASP A 180 -17.54 -6.53 4.19
C ASP A 180 -18.04 -6.01 2.84
N TYR A 181 -17.82 -4.73 2.51
CA TYR A 181 -18.12 -4.22 1.18
C TYR A 181 -17.34 -4.95 0.10
N TRP A 182 -16.03 -5.14 0.29
CA TRP A 182 -15.18 -5.89 -0.64
C TRP A 182 -15.64 -7.33 -0.84
N THR A 183 -16.02 -8.01 0.24
CA THR A 183 -16.36 -9.44 0.22
C THR A 183 -17.82 -9.75 -0.09
N ARG A 184 -18.69 -8.73 -0.19
CA ARG A 184 -20.13 -8.91 -0.47
C ARG A 184 -20.61 -8.22 -1.73
N TYR A 185 -20.02 -7.08 -2.06
CA TYR A 185 -20.46 -6.23 -3.19
C TYR A 185 -19.46 -6.19 -4.33
N CYS A 186 -18.22 -6.62 -4.09
CA CYS A 186 -17.20 -6.73 -5.11
C CYS A 186 -16.81 -8.19 -5.41
N ASP A 187 -17.59 -9.16 -4.96
CA ASP A 187 -17.43 -10.61 -5.19
C ASP A 187 -18.72 -11.08 -5.91
N PHE A 188 -18.71 -11.03 -7.24
CA PHE A 188 -19.94 -11.24 -8.03
C PHE A 188 -20.25 -12.72 -8.24
N ASP A 189 -19.25 -13.59 -8.43
CA ASP A 189 -19.40 -15.03 -8.56
C ASP A 189 -19.50 -15.75 -7.19
N ARG A 190 -19.37 -14.98 -6.09
CA ARG A 190 -19.45 -15.44 -4.69
C ARG A 190 -18.43 -16.51 -4.36
N ASN A 191 -17.30 -16.46 -4.98
CA ASN A 191 -16.20 -17.37 -4.69
C ASN A 191 -15.34 -16.90 -3.49
N GLY A 192 -15.58 -15.70 -2.95
CA GLY A 192 -14.87 -15.09 -1.82
C GLY A 192 -13.63 -14.29 -2.23
N LEU A 193 -13.46 -14.00 -3.51
CA LEU A 193 -12.41 -13.14 -4.04
C LEU A 193 -13.02 -11.87 -4.63
N PRO A 194 -12.61 -10.68 -4.17
CA PRO A 194 -13.13 -9.44 -4.73
C PRO A 194 -12.46 -9.09 -6.06
N VAL A 195 -13.19 -8.37 -6.91
CA VAL A 195 -12.71 -7.85 -8.19
C VAL A 195 -12.35 -6.38 -8.10
N TRP A 196 -11.36 -5.97 -8.90
CA TRP A 196 -11.12 -4.56 -9.18
C TRP A 196 -12.20 -3.98 -10.10
N ASN A 197 -12.57 -2.71 -9.87
CA ASN A 197 -13.38 -1.97 -10.85
C ASN A 197 -12.62 -1.80 -12.17
N SER A 198 -11.30 -1.58 -12.06
CA SER A 198 -10.42 -1.28 -13.19
C SER A 198 -8.95 -1.26 -12.76
N SER A 199 -8.06 -1.16 -13.72
CA SER A 199 -6.64 -0.93 -13.47
C SER A 199 -6.39 0.39 -12.71
N ASP A 200 -7.12 1.46 -13.02
CA ASP A 200 -7.06 2.72 -12.26
C ASP A 200 -7.46 2.50 -10.80
N HIS A 201 -8.51 1.72 -10.53
CA HIS A 201 -8.90 1.40 -9.16
C HIS A 201 -7.83 0.57 -8.42
N SER A 202 -7.10 -0.30 -9.10
CA SER A 202 -6.01 -1.06 -8.49
C SER A 202 -4.87 -0.16 -7.97
N GLY A 203 -4.74 1.05 -8.51
CA GLY A 203 -3.63 1.98 -8.30
C GLY A 203 -2.43 1.72 -9.22
N MET A 204 -2.46 0.62 -9.98
CA MET A 204 -1.51 0.34 -11.06
C MET A 204 -2.15 0.68 -12.40
N ASP A 205 -2.50 1.94 -12.58
CA ASP A 205 -3.53 2.52 -13.44
C ASP A 205 -3.52 2.07 -14.90
N ASN A 206 -2.38 1.84 -15.50
CA ASN A 206 -2.28 1.46 -16.90
C ASN A 206 -1.96 -0.03 -17.13
N GLN A 207 -2.15 -0.86 -16.10
CA GLN A 207 -2.05 -2.31 -16.19
C GLN A 207 -3.38 -2.94 -16.67
N ILE A 208 -3.91 -2.44 -17.81
CA ILE A 208 -5.21 -2.84 -18.34
C ILE A 208 -5.25 -4.34 -18.67
N SER A 209 -4.14 -4.90 -19.15
CA SER A 209 -4.03 -6.33 -19.51
C SER A 209 -4.26 -7.29 -18.34
N ARG A 210 -4.11 -6.81 -17.08
CA ARG A 210 -4.34 -7.62 -15.87
C ARG A 210 -5.55 -7.19 -15.04
N ALA A 211 -5.90 -5.92 -15.03
CA ALA A 211 -6.92 -5.40 -14.10
C ALA A 211 -8.09 -4.65 -14.80
N GLY A 212 -8.12 -4.69 -16.13
CA GLY A 212 -9.24 -4.21 -16.92
C GLY A 212 -9.32 -2.71 -17.12
N LYS A 213 -10.30 -2.30 -17.92
CA LYS A 213 -10.67 -0.89 -18.15
C LYS A 213 -11.62 -0.42 -17.05
N LEU A 214 -11.93 0.88 -17.08
CA LEU A 214 -12.90 1.47 -16.15
C LEU A 214 -14.26 0.76 -16.23
N ASP A 215 -14.80 0.41 -15.07
CA ASP A 215 -16.06 -0.31 -14.88
C ASP A 215 -16.11 -1.73 -15.51
N ASP A 216 -14.96 -2.36 -15.75
CA ASP A 216 -14.90 -3.74 -16.23
C ASP A 216 -15.36 -4.75 -15.17
N PHE A 217 -14.99 -4.54 -13.91
CA PHE A 217 -15.32 -5.43 -12.78
C PHE A 217 -15.12 -6.93 -13.09
N ARG A 218 -14.02 -7.24 -13.78
CA ARG A 218 -13.80 -8.58 -14.34
C ARG A 218 -12.67 -9.35 -13.67
N TYR A 219 -11.70 -8.63 -13.11
CA TYR A 219 -10.46 -9.27 -12.68
C TYR A 219 -10.34 -9.31 -11.18
N GLU A 220 -10.28 -10.52 -10.65
CA GLU A 220 -9.87 -10.77 -9.26
C GLU A 220 -8.37 -10.52 -9.16
N GLY A 221 -8.00 -9.48 -8.41
CA GLY A 221 -6.60 -9.10 -8.26
C GLY A 221 -5.93 -9.89 -7.13
N VAL A 222 -4.78 -10.50 -7.41
CA VAL A 222 -3.98 -11.13 -6.35
C VAL A 222 -3.53 -10.10 -5.30
N ASP A 223 -3.24 -8.88 -5.73
CA ASP A 223 -2.94 -7.74 -4.86
C ASP A 223 -4.14 -7.36 -3.99
N LEU A 224 -5.34 -7.23 -4.58
CA LEU A 224 -6.56 -6.93 -3.85
C LEU A 224 -6.85 -7.95 -2.75
N ALA A 225 -6.77 -9.23 -3.09
CA ALA A 225 -6.98 -10.30 -2.13
C ALA A 225 -5.94 -10.25 -0.97
N CYS A 226 -4.69 -9.93 -1.28
CA CYS A 226 -3.64 -9.71 -0.27
C CYS A 226 -3.92 -8.49 0.61
N TYR A 227 -4.43 -7.40 0.04
CA TYR A 227 -4.81 -6.21 0.82
C TYR A 227 -5.97 -6.51 1.76
N VAL A 228 -7.03 -7.19 1.28
CA VAL A 228 -8.16 -7.62 2.13
C VAL A 228 -7.70 -8.59 3.23
N TYR A 229 -6.81 -9.52 2.91
CA TYR A 229 -6.21 -10.39 3.93
C TYR A 229 -5.53 -9.59 5.05
N ARG A 230 -4.75 -8.59 4.68
CA ARG A 230 -4.05 -7.74 5.66
C ARG A 230 -5.01 -6.85 6.45
N GLU A 231 -6.10 -6.38 5.86
CA GLU A 231 -7.17 -5.69 6.58
C GLU A 231 -7.79 -6.60 7.65
N LEU A 232 -8.11 -7.85 7.31
CA LEU A 232 -8.62 -8.84 8.26
C LEU A 232 -7.63 -9.08 9.41
N LYS A 233 -6.33 -9.17 9.09
CA LYS A 233 -5.28 -9.33 10.12
C LYS A 233 -5.13 -8.09 11.01
N ALA A 234 -5.22 -6.90 10.45
CA ALA A 234 -5.21 -5.65 11.23
C ALA A 234 -6.41 -5.58 12.16
N MET A 235 -7.62 -5.90 11.66
CA MET A 235 -8.83 -5.94 12.48
C MET A 235 -8.80 -7.05 13.53
N GLN A 236 -8.22 -8.20 13.24
CA GLN A 236 -8.00 -9.26 14.24
C GLN A 236 -7.17 -8.72 15.40
N LEU A 237 -6.05 -8.06 15.11
CA LEU A 237 -5.16 -7.49 16.12
C LEU A 237 -5.85 -6.38 16.93
N ILE A 238 -6.59 -5.51 16.27
CA ILE A 238 -7.41 -4.47 16.91
C ILE A 238 -8.44 -5.11 17.85
N ALA A 239 -9.15 -6.14 17.41
CA ALA A 239 -10.15 -6.85 18.22
C ALA A 239 -9.51 -7.49 19.46
N GLU A 240 -8.34 -8.12 19.32
CA GLU A 240 -7.55 -8.66 20.44
C GLU A 240 -7.19 -7.57 21.46
N ARG A 241 -6.75 -6.40 20.98
CA ARG A 241 -6.38 -5.25 21.82
C ARG A 241 -7.57 -4.65 22.57
N LEU A 242 -8.75 -4.70 21.97
CA LEU A 242 -10.01 -4.24 22.56
C LEU A 242 -10.71 -5.31 23.43
N GLY A 243 -10.12 -6.50 23.58
CA GLY A 243 -10.72 -7.61 24.33
C GLY A 243 -11.92 -8.27 23.66
N LYS A 244 -12.13 -8.03 22.35
CA LYS A 244 -13.23 -8.62 21.55
C LYS A 244 -12.83 -10.02 21.04
N THR A 245 -12.64 -10.95 21.94
CA THR A 245 -12.02 -12.27 21.68
C THR A 245 -12.78 -13.09 20.63
N GLU A 246 -14.12 -13.12 20.69
CA GLU A 246 -14.96 -13.83 19.72
C GLU A 246 -14.76 -13.25 18.31
N LYS A 247 -14.80 -11.92 18.18
CA LYS A 247 -14.60 -11.22 16.91
C LYS A 247 -13.17 -11.44 16.37
N ALA A 248 -12.18 -11.44 17.23
CA ALA A 248 -10.79 -11.76 16.84
C ALA A 248 -10.68 -13.18 16.27
N GLY A 249 -11.35 -14.16 16.89
CA GLY A 249 -11.42 -15.53 16.40
C GLY A 249 -12.11 -15.63 15.03
N GLU A 250 -13.26 -14.98 14.85
CA GLU A 250 -13.97 -14.89 13.55
C GLU A 250 -13.09 -14.31 12.45
N LEU A 251 -12.41 -13.19 12.74
CA LEU A 251 -11.51 -12.53 11.78
C LEU A 251 -10.30 -13.41 11.43
N GLY A 252 -9.76 -14.12 12.39
CA GLY A 252 -8.69 -15.10 12.16
C GLY A 252 -9.10 -16.23 11.21
N VAL A 253 -10.32 -16.75 11.38
CA VAL A 253 -10.88 -17.79 10.46
C VAL A 253 -11.08 -17.20 9.06
N ARG A 254 -11.69 -16.03 8.93
CA ARG A 254 -11.86 -15.36 7.62
C ARG A 254 -10.52 -15.14 6.91
N ALA A 255 -9.51 -14.67 7.64
CA ALA A 255 -8.16 -14.47 7.10
C ALA A 255 -7.53 -15.78 6.63
N ALA A 256 -7.64 -16.85 7.41
CA ALA A 256 -7.11 -18.18 7.05
C ALA A 256 -7.76 -18.74 5.76
N LEU A 257 -9.08 -18.64 5.66
CA LEU A 257 -9.82 -19.07 4.46
C LEU A 257 -9.42 -18.27 3.22
N LEU A 258 -9.22 -16.96 3.35
CA LEU A 258 -8.77 -16.11 2.25
C LEU A 258 -7.32 -16.45 1.84
N ALA A 259 -6.43 -16.69 2.79
CA ALA A 259 -5.05 -17.10 2.52
C ALA A 259 -4.98 -18.42 1.75
N ASP A 260 -5.79 -19.41 2.14
CA ASP A 260 -5.89 -20.69 1.42
C ASP A 260 -6.38 -20.46 -0.01
N LYS A 261 -7.41 -19.64 -0.17
CA LYS A 261 -7.96 -19.30 -1.47
C LYS A 261 -6.96 -18.59 -2.38
N ILE A 262 -6.23 -17.61 -1.87
CA ILE A 262 -5.15 -16.94 -2.62
C ILE A 262 -4.14 -17.96 -3.13
N ASN A 263 -3.74 -18.89 -2.29
CA ASN A 263 -2.76 -19.91 -2.64
C ASN A 263 -3.28 -20.97 -3.62
N THR A 264 -4.57 -21.21 -3.66
CA THR A 264 -5.17 -22.23 -4.55
C THR A 264 -5.61 -21.68 -5.89
N VAL A 265 -6.10 -20.45 -5.91
CA VAL A 265 -6.72 -19.84 -7.10
C VAL A 265 -5.71 -19.11 -7.98
N PHE A 266 -4.82 -18.31 -7.37
CA PHE A 266 -3.92 -17.45 -8.13
C PHE A 266 -2.57 -18.06 -8.48
N TRP A 267 -2.20 -19.19 -7.84
CA TRP A 267 -0.90 -19.82 -8.06
C TRP A 267 -0.90 -20.72 -9.28
N ASP A 268 0.02 -20.45 -10.19
CA ASP A 268 0.34 -21.39 -11.28
C ASP A 268 1.57 -22.23 -10.91
N GLU A 269 1.36 -23.53 -10.74
CA GLU A 269 2.44 -24.45 -10.33
C GLU A 269 3.49 -24.64 -11.44
N ARG A 270 3.11 -24.52 -12.70
CA ARG A 270 4.04 -24.66 -13.82
C ARG A 270 4.98 -23.46 -13.88
N ASP A 271 4.42 -22.26 -13.86
CA ASP A 271 5.19 -21.03 -14.00
C ASP A 271 5.88 -20.62 -12.68
N GLY A 272 5.40 -21.11 -11.52
CA GLY A 272 5.91 -20.75 -10.21
C GLY A 272 5.60 -19.30 -9.82
N PHE A 273 4.45 -18.80 -10.26
CA PHE A 273 4.07 -17.40 -10.09
C PHE A 273 2.59 -17.24 -9.72
N TYR A 274 2.24 -16.14 -9.05
CA TYR A 274 0.85 -15.76 -8.79
C TYR A 274 0.38 -14.78 -9.87
N TYR A 275 -0.79 -15.09 -10.44
CA TYR A 275 -1.46 -14.28 -11.46
C TYR A 275 -2.83 -13.84 -10.97
N ASP A 276 -3.36 -12.77 -11.56
CA ASP A 276 -4.76 -12.43 -11.40
C ASP A 276 -5.64 -13.48 -12.10
N ARG A 277 -6.95 -13.51 -11.79
CA ARG A 277 -7.91 -14.42 -12.39
C ARG A 277 -9.01 -13.63 -13.08
N ASP A 278 -9.40 -14.07 -14.24
CA ASP A 278 -10.61 -13.60 -14.92
C ASP A 278 -11.84 -14.29 -14.29
N GLU A 279 -12.70 -13.54 -13.61
CA GLU A 279 -13.89 -14.05 -12.95
C GLU A 279 -14.85 -14.73 -13.92
N HIS A 280 -14.99 -14.21 -15.15
CA HIS A 280 -15.93 -14.72 -16.15
C HIS A 280 -15.51 -16.08 -16.75
N THR A 281 -14.21 -16.28 -16.95
CA THR A 281 -13.69 -17.51 -17.55
C THR A 281 -13.16 -18.49 -16.51
N GLY A 282 -12.79 -18.01 -15.33
CA GLY A 282 -12.11 -18.77 -14.30
C GLY A 282 -10.63 -19.03 -14.58
N GLU A 283 -10.08 -18.45 -15.65
CA GLU A 283 -8.70 -18.66 -16.08
C GLU A 283 -7.74 -17.63 -15.47
N LEU A 284 -6.48 -18.03 -15.29
CA LEU A 284 -5.43 -17.13 -14.86
C LEU A 284 -5.05 -16.15 -15.97
N VAL A 285 -4.96 -14.89 -15.62
CA VAL A 285 -4.49 -13.80 -16.50
C VAL A 285 -2.97 -13.81 -16.51
N LYS A 286 -2.37 -14.44 -17.51
CA LYS A 286 -0.93 -14.72 -17.61
C LYS A 286 -0.12 -13.45 -17.93
N VAL A 287 -0.18 -12.48 -17.02
CA VAL A 287 0.62 -11.24 -17.05
C VAL A 287 1.46 -11.18 -15.78
N LYS A 288 2.78 -11.29 -15.92
CA LYS A 288 3.71 -11.19 -14.80
C LYS A 288 3.86 -9.74 -14.34
N SER A 289 3.17 -9.41 -13.26
CA SER A 289 3.19 -8.11 -12.60
C SER A 289 3.81 -8.20 -11.22
N ALA A 290 4.35 -7.09 -10.73
CA ALA A 290 4.82 -6.96 -9.34
C ALA A 290 3.73 -7.31 -8.29
N ALA A 291 2.45 -7.25 -8.66
CA ALA A 291 1.33 -7.73 -7.85
C ALA A 291 1.49 -9.19 -7.42
N GLY A 292 2.08 -10.03 -8.29
CA GLY A 292 2.32 -11.46 -8.01
C GLY A 292 3.31 -11.74 -6.87
N PHE A 293 4.04 -10.73 -6.38
CA PHE A 293 4.91 -10.84 -5.20
C PHE A 293 4.22 -10.44 -3.89
N LEU A 294 3.03 -9.85 -3.94
CA LEU A 294 2.34 -9.37 -2.73
C LEU A 294 1.89 -10.47 -1.77
N PRO A 295 1.67 -11.73 -2.18
CA PRO A 295 1.51 -12.83 -1.24
C PRO A 295 2.70 -13.02 -0.28
N LEU A 296 3.94 -12.66 -0.70
CA LEU A 296 5.09 -12.61 0.22
C LEU A 296 4.89 -11.55 1.31
N TRP A 297 4.45 -10.35 0.94
CA TRP A 297 4.15 -9.28 1.89
C TRP A 297 2.95 -9.60 2.80
N ALA A 298 2.00 -10.36 2.30
CA ALA A 298 0.90 -10.88 3.11
C ALA A 298 1.35 -11.97 4.10
N GLY A 299 2.51 -12.61 3.87
CA GLY A 299 3.04 -13.66 4.74
C GLY A 299 2.32 -15.00 4.62
N ILE A 300 1.73 -15.29 3.44
CA ILE A 300 0.85 -16.46 3.24
C ILE A 300 1.43 -17.53 2.31
N VAL A 301 2.62 -17.31 1.79
CA VAL A 301 3.26 -18.20 0.81
C VAL A 301 3.99 -19.33 1.52
N SER A 302 3.94 -20.56 0.99
CA SER A 302 4.77 -21.64 1.50
C SER A 302 6.26 -21.38 1.20
N PRO A 303 7.20 -21.87 2.03
CA PRO A 303 8.64 -21.66 1.80
C PRO A 303 9.10 -22.09 0.38
N ARG A 304 8.58 -23.19 -0.14
CA ARG A 304 8.90 -23.67 -1.50
C ARG A 304 8.45 -22.68 -2.57
N ARG A 305 7.24 -22.14 -2.46
CA ARG A 305 6.71 -21.16 -3.40
C ARG A 305 7.44 -19.82 -3.28
N ALA A 306 7.77 -19.41 -2.07
CA ALA A 306 8.57 -18.21 -1.83
C ALA A 306 9.95 -18.33 -2.50
N GLU A 307 10.59 -19.50 -2.42
CA GLU A 307 11.84 -19.76 -3.10
C GLU A 307 11.71 -19.62 -4.62
N ARG A 308 10.67 -20.18 -5.22
CA ARG A 308 10.40 -20.05 -6.66
C ARG A 308 10.16 -18.60 -7.07
N LEU A 309 9.28 -17.88 -6.35
CA LEU A 309 9.02 -16.46 -6.62
C LEU A 309 10.30 -15.63 -6.60
N VAL A 310 11.16 -15.85 -5.58
CA VAL A 310 12.36 -15.04 -5.41
C VAL A 310 13.45 -15.42 -6.39
N LYS A 311 13.74 -16.72 -6.56
CA LYS A 311 14.89 -17.17 -7.35
C LYS A 311 14.62 -17.25 -8.86
N GLU A 312 13.38 -17.66 -9.24
CA GLU A 312 13.04 -17.83 -10.65
C GLU A 312 12.60 -16.50 -11.28
N HIS A 313 11.98 -15.59 -10.51
CA HIS A 313 11.35 -14.39 -11.02
C HIS A 313 11.93 -13.08 -10.46
N LEU A 314 11.84 -12.86 -9.15
CA LEU A 314 12.16 -11.57 -8.54
C LEU A 314 13.60 -11.14 -8.82
N THR A 315 14.56 -12.05 -8.65
CA THR A 315 15.99 -11.78 -8.86
C THR A 315 16.45 -12.04 -10.30
N ASN A 316 15.52 -12.34 -11.20
CA ASN A 316 15.82 -12.57 -12.60
C ASN A 316 15.99 -11.24 -13.34
N PRO A 317 17.18 -10.93 -13.90
CA PRO A 317 17.43 -9.69 -14.63
C PRO A 317 16.67 -9.61 -15.96
N GLU A 318 16.21 -10.73 -16.51
CA GLU A 318 15.37 -10.77 -17.70
C GLU A 318 13.88 -10.56 -17.39
N GLU A 319 13.51 -10.50 -16.12
CA GLU A 319 12.14 -10.25 -15.70
C GLU A 319 12.05 -8.98 -14.84
N PHE A 320 12.29 -9.06 -13.53
CA PHE A 320 11.99 -7.97 -12.59
C PHE A 320 13.21 -7.27 -12.01
N TRP A 321 14.39 -7.95 -11.98
CA TRP A 321 15.61 -7.41 -11.36
C TRP A 321 16.42 -6.56 -12.34
N ILE A 322 15.81 -5.49 -12.84
CA ILE A 322 16.45 -4.52 -13.73
C ILE A 322 17.50 -3.67 -13.01
N GLU A 323 18.11 -2.70 -13.65
CA GLU A 323 19.16 -1.87 -13.05
C GLU A 323 18.75 -1.23 -11.74
N PHE A 324 17.56 -0.62 -11.69
CA PHE A 324 16.91 -0.12 -10.48
C PHE A 324 15.59 -0.87 -10.24
N PRO A 325 15.64 -2.10 -9.64
CA PRO A 325 14.45 -2.92 -9.44
C PRO A 325 13.46 -2.28 -8.45
N ILE A 326 12.23 -2.71 -8.41
CA ILE A 326 11.57 -3.81 -9.13
C ILE A 326 10.77 -3.20 -10.28
N ALA A 327 10.85 -3.76 -11.47
CA ALA A 327 9.95 -3.40 -12.56
C ALA A 327 8.50 -3.80 -12.24
N CYS A 328 7.52 -2.98 -12.60
CA CYS A 328 6.12 -3.30 -12.31
C CYS A 328 5.52 -4.39 -13.21
N TYR A 329 6.04 -4.55 -14.44
CA TYR A 329 5.86 -5.75 -15.28
C TYR A 329 7.21 -6.42 -15.50
N ALA A 330 7.22 -7.73 -15.70
CA ALA A 330 8.42 -8.42 -16.18
C ALA A 330 8.83 -7.89 -17.55
N LYS A 331 10.14 -7.77 -17.82
CA LYS A 331 10.66 -7.34 -19.12
C LYS A 331 10.18 -8.21 -20.28
N THR A 332 9.83 -9.45 -20.00
CA THR A 332 9.29 -10.41 -20.97
C THR A 332 7.84 -10.15 -21.37
N GLU A 333 7.14 -9.28 -20.66
CA GLU A 333 5.75 -8.99 -21.01
C GLU A 333 5.66 -8.09 -22.26
N PRO A 334 4.73 -8.37 -23.19
CA PRO A 334 4.57 -7.58 -24.41
C PRO A 334 4.31 -6.09 -24.15
N ASP A 335 3.64 -5.79 -23.04
CA ASP A 335 3.29 -4.44 -22.63
C ASP A 335 4.36 -3.74 -21.79
N TYR A 336 5.52 -4.40 -21.54
CA TYR A 336 6.61 -3.76 -20.82
C TYR A 336 7.11 -2.52 -21.54
N VAL A 337 7.19 -1.41 -20.83
CA VAL A 337 7.70 -0.15 -21.38
C VAL A 337 8.25 0.73 -20.27
N GLN A 338 9.38 1.37 -20.51
CA GLN A 338 9.98 2.38 -19.65
C GLN A 338 9.56 3.80 -20.09
N GLY A 339 9.73 4.78 -19.20
CA GLY A 339 9.46 6.17 -19.51
C GLY A 339 8.02 6.63 -19.20
N ASP A 340 7.73 7.87 -19.55
CA ASP A 340 6.38 8.44 -19.41
C ASP A 340 5.45 7.92 -20.51
N ILE A 341 4.25 7.54 -20.11
CA ILE A 341 3.18 7.19 -21.04
C ILE A 341 2.21 8.38 -21.09
N ARG A 342 2.24 9.14 -22.19
CA ARG A 342 1.57 10.44 -22.32
C ARG A 342 0.08 10.40 -21.99
N ASP A 343 -0.61 9.34 -22.41
CA ASP A 343 -2.07 9.21 -22.23
C ASP A 343 -2.49 8.87 -20.79
N TRP A 344 -1.54 8.48 -19.93
CA TRP A 344 -1.81 8.04 -18.56
C TRP A 344 -1.16 8.92 -17.49
N GLY A 345 -0.21 9.79 -17.87
CA GLY A 345 0.55 10.61 -16.91
C GLY A 345 1.41 9.83 -15.93
N CYS A 346 1.40 8.50 -16.00
CA CYS A 346 2.21 7.60 -15.18
C CYS A 346 2.52 6.30 -15.93
N ASN A 347 3.45 5.51 -15.38
CA ASN A 347 3.79 4.22 -15.95
C ASN A 347 3.93 3.13 -14.88
N TRP A 348 2.97 2.20 -14.85
CA TRP A 348 2.96 0.99 -14.03
C TRP A 348 3.30 -0.28 -14.82
N ARG A 349 3.76 -0.17 -16.06
CA ARG A 349 4.08 -1.34 -16.89
C ARG A 349 5.56 -1.71 -16.89
N GLY A 350 6.47 -0.77 -16.62
CA GLY A 350 7.90 -1.08 -16.57
C GLY A 350 8.66 -0.31 -15.50
N SER A 351 8.14 0.84 -15.11
CA SER A 351 8.80 1.74 -14.15
C SER A 351 8.89 1.15 -12.74
N THR A 352 9.82 1.68 -11.97
CA THR A 352 10.02 1.35 -10.56
C THR A 352 9.22 2.30 -9.68
N TRP A 353 8.41 1.72 -8.78
CA TRP A 353 7.59 2.44 -7.82
C TRP A 353 7.97 2.08 -6.38
N ILE A 354 8.15 3.09 -5.56
CA ILE A 354 8.64 2.90 -4.19
C ILE A 354 7.67 2.15 -3.27
N PRO A 355 6.34 2.40 -3.33
CA PRO A 355 5.38 1.60 -2.56
C PRO A 355 5.47 0.10 -2.82
N THR A 356 5.62 -0.29 -4.09
CA THR A 356 5.81 -1.70 -4.49
C THR A 356 7.08 -2.28 -3.91
N ASN A 357 8.21 -1.54 -4.02
CA ASN A 357 9.48 -1.95 -3.44
C ASN A 357 9.38 -2.13 -1.93
N TYR A 358 8.68 -1.24 -1.23
CA TYR A 358 8.44 -1.35 0.20
C TYR A 358 7.76 -2.68 0.56
N MET A 359 6.63 -2.98 -0.10
CA MET A 359 5.86 -4.20 0.16
C MET A 359 6.71 -5.45 -0.10
N ILE A 360 7.38 -5.51 -1.24
CA ILE A 360 8.22 -6.66 -1.62
C ILE A 360 9.40 -6.84 -0.65
N MET A 361 10.06 -5.75 -0.25
CA MET A 361 11.16 -5.84 0.73
C MET A 361 10.71 -6.43 2.06
N HIS A 362 9.54 -6.04 2.57
CA HIS A 362 9.02 -6.63 3.79
C HIS A 362 8.76 -8.12 3.63
N GLY A 363 8.15 -8.53 2.50
CA GLY A 363 7.99 -9.93 2.18
C GLY A 363 9.32 -10.68 2.16
N LEU A 364 10.35 -10.15 1.49
CA LEU A 364 11.68 -10.76 1.46
C LEU A 364 12.28 -10.95 2.86
N ILE A 365 12.15 -9.96 3.73
CA ILE A 365 12.65 -10.05 5.11
C ILE A 365 11.93 -11.16 5.88
N ASP A 366 10.63 -11.22 5.80
CA ASP A 366 9.80 -12.16 6.54
C ASP A 366 10.06 -13.62 6.11
N TYR A 367 10.45 -13.82 4.85
CA TYR A 367 10.84 -15.12 4.29
C TYR A 367 12.35 -15.42 4.35
N GLY A 368 13.15 -14.59 5.05
CA GLY A 368 14.57 -14.86 5.30
C GLY A 368 15.52 -14.42 4.16
N TYR A 369 15.04 -13.76 3.12
CA TYR A 369 15.84 -13.21 2.02
C TYR A 369 16.38 -11.80 2.33
N ALA A 370 16.92 -11.66 3.50
CA ALA A 370 17.34 -10.38 4.04
C ALA A 370 18.46 -9.70 3.24
N ASP A 371 19.33 -10.46 2.58
CA ASP A 371 20.41 -9.91 1.75
C ASP A 371 19.86 -9.33 0.44
N ILE A 372 18.87 -9.99 -0.18
CA ILE A 372 18.17 -9.48 -1.36
C ILE A 372 17.39 -8.22 -1.01
N ALA A 373 16.69 -8.22 0.13
CA ALA A 373 15.99 -7.05 0.63
C ALA A 373 16.93 -5.85 0.87
N ARG A 374 18.13 -6.11 1.40
CA ARG A 374 19.15 -5.07 1.61
C ARG A 374 19.66 -4.51 0.28
N GLU A 375 19.89 -5.36 -0.70
CA GLU A 375 20.33 -4.91 -2.01
C GLU A 375 19.24 -4.11 -2.74
N LEU A 376 17.97 -4.56 -2.67
CA LEU A 376 16.84 -3.80 -3.20
C LEU A 376 16.75 -2.41 -2.54
N ALA A 377 16.91 -2.35 -1.23
CA ALA A 377 16.92 -1.09 -0.50
C ALA A 377 18.08 -0.18 -0.91
N ARG A 378 19.28 -0.73 -1.06
CA ARG A 378 20.47 0.02 -1.51
C ARG A 378 20.24 0.63 -2.90
N LYS A 379 19.73 -0.16 -3.84
CA LYS A 379 19.39 0.32 -5.19
C LYS A 379 18.26 1.37 -5.15
N THR A 380 17.27 1.21 -4.30
CA THR A 380 16.21 2.20 -4.11
C THR A 380 16.75 3.53 -3.55
N VAL A 381 17.64 3.48 -2.55
CA VAL A 381 18.30 4.69 -2.03
C VAL A 381 19.17 5.35 -3.10
N GLU A 382 19.89 4.57 -3.88
CA GLU A 382 20.67 5.10 -5.00
C GLU A 382 19.78 5.80 -6.02
N LEU A 383 18.69 5.15 -6.43
CA LEU A 383 17.72 5.67 -7.36
C LEU A 383 17.12 7.02 -6.89
N VAL A 384 16.57 7.05 -5.68
CA VAL A 384 15.81 8.20 -5.19
C VAL A 384 16.73 9.34 -4.72
N TYR A 385 17.86 9.02 -4.10
CA TYR A 385 18.71 10.02 -3.46
C TYR A 385 19.92 10.43 -4.30
N ARG A 386 20.62 9.47 -4.93
CA ARG A 386 21.85 9.79 -5.68
C ARG A 386 21.60 10.20 -7.12
N ARG A 387 20.65 9.54 -7.79
CA ARG A 387 20.33 9.81 -9.20
C ARG A 387 19.39 10.97 -9.41
N ASN A 388 18.60 11.34 -8.39
CA ASN A 388 17.58 12.37 -8.50
C ASN A 388 17.75 13.45 -7.45
N GLU A 389 17.62 14.71 -7.85
CA GLU A 389 17.71 15.88 -6.94
C GLU A 389 16.47 15.99 -6.06
N VAL A 390 15.31 15.52 -6.52
CA VAL A 390 14.03 15.56 -5.80
C VAL A 390 13.34 14.21 -5.91
N THR A 391 12.48 13.89 -4.95
CA THR A 391 11.61 12.72 -5.03
C THR A 391 10.67 12.84 -6.22
N ARG A 392 10.36 11.72 -6.83
CA ARG A 392 9.51 11.63 -8.01
C ARG A 392 8.39 10.65 -7.76
N GLU A 393 7.36 10.74 -8.57
CA GLU A 393 6.21 9.84 -8.52
C GLU A 393 6.63 8.39 -8.81
N PHE A 394 7.40 8.21 -9.89
CA PHE A 394 7.99 6.93 -10.28
C PHE A 394 9.32 7.16 -10.99
N TYR A 395 9.98 6.08 -11.35
CA TYR A 395 11.32 6.13 -11.90
C TYR A 395 11.45 5.18 -13.09
N ASN A 396 12.21 5.60 -14.10
CA ASN A 396 12.68 4.68 -15.12
C ASN A 396 13.64 3.69 -14.46
N GLY A 397 13.25 2.42 -14.44
CA GLY A 397 14.00 1.40 -13.74
C GLY A 397 15.31 0.99 -14.45
N GLU A 398 15.52 1.38 -15.72
CA GLU A 398 16.73 1.10 -16.46
C GLU A 398 17.72 2.26 -16.41
N SER A 399 17.26 3.50 -16.64
CA SER A 399 18.12 4.68 -16.65
C SER A 399 18.30 5.33 -15.26
N GLY A 400 17.37 5.12 -14.35
CA GLY A 400 17.31 5.79 -13.06
C GLY A 400 16.72 7.20 -13.13
N GLU A 401 16.17 7.63 -14.27
CA GLU A 401 15.53 8.92 -14.43
C GLU A 401 14.23 8.99 -13.61
N GLY A 402 14.07 10.06 -12.85
CA GLY A 402 12.85 10.32 -12.11
C GLY A 402 11.76 10.92 -12.99
N LEU A 403 10.59 10.32 -13.00
CA LEU A 403 9.47 10.59 -13.88
C LEU A 403 8.22 11.00 -13.10
N GLY A 404 7.18 11.43 -13.81
CA GLY A 404 5.97 11.92 -13.20
C GLY A 404 6.16 13.19 -12.40
N LEU A 405 5.40 13.36 -11.33
CA LEU A 405 5.42 14.55 -10.51
C LEU A 405 6.70 14.68 -9.69
N LYS A 406 7.18 15.92 -9.58
CA LYS A 406 8.29 16.29 -8.69
C LYS A 406 7.79 16.47 -7.27
N ARG A 407 8.64 16.11 -6.28
CA ARG A 407 8.35 16.25 -4.86
C ARG A 407 7.05 15.53 -4.47
N PHE A 408 6.95 14.31 -4.97
CA PHE A 408 5.83 13.43 -4.74
C PHE A 408 6.01 12.67 -3.43
N TRP A 409 4.99 12.68 -2.60
CA TRP A 409 4.99 12.03 -1.29
C TRP A 409 3.93 10.92 -1.16
N GLY A 410 3.11 10.76 -2.18
CA GLY A 410 2.00 9.84 -2.34
C GLY A 410 0.81 10.54 -3.01
N GLY A 411 0.23 10.07 -4.07
CA GLY A 411 -0.96 10.62 -4.73
C GLY A 411 -0.73 11.34 -6.07
N ARG A 412 -1.76 11.44 -6.86
CA ARG A 412 -1.75 11.93 -8.24
C ARG A 412 -2.47 13.26 -8.46
N ARG A 413 -1.99 14.00 -9.45
CA ARG A 413 -2.72 15.09 -10.07
C ARG A 413 -3.27 14.66 -11.42
N TRP A 414 -4.57 14.80 -11.64
CA TRP A 414 -5.12 15.00 -12.98
C TRP A 414 -5.18 16.49 -13.25
N LEU A 415 -4.47 16.95 -14.27
CA LEU A 415 -4.75 18.24 -14.86
C LEU A 415 -5.96 18.07 -15.76
N THR A 416 -6.93 18.95 -15.55
CA THR A 416 -8.02 19.25 -16.50
C THR A 416 -7.49 19.51 -17.88
#